data_409b0b3524d1b15a477b70ab09328d14
#
_entry.id   409b0b3524d1b15a477b70ab09328d14
#
_cell.length_a   1.000
_cell.length_b   1.000
_cell.length_c   1.000
_cell.angle_alpha   90.00
_cell.angle_beta   90.00
_cell.angle_gamma   90.00
#
_symmetry.space_group_name_H-M   'P 1'
#
loop_
_entity.id
_entity.type
_entity.pdbx_description
1 polymer ?
#
loop_
_entity_poly.entity_id
_entity_poly.type
_entity_poly.pdbx_seq_one_letter_code
_entity_poly.pdbx_strand_id
1 'polypeptide(L)'
;NNADICTWFRKKAAKVKAGYGDVITRQGPVEFLNGTGVVCQNQGQYDTHFHATMCDRYGTVFGGHIVKGTTPALTTVDLMVFEVEDMQMLRVSDEETALTQFYPTHEEK
;
A
#
# COMPACT_ATOMS: atom_id res chain seq x y z
N ASN A 1 -10.60 -3.47 -16.38
CA ASN A 1 -9.59 -3.21 -15.36
C ASN A 1 -10.27 -2.74 -14.08
N ASN A 2 -10.06 -3.46 -13.00
CA ASN A 2 -10.62 -3.16 -11.68
C ASN A 2 -9.49 -2.68 -10.77
N ALA A 3 -9.83 -1.81 -9.83
CA ALA A 3 -8.96 -1.44 -8.74
C ALA A 3 -9.56 -1.91 -7.42
N ASP A 4 -8.83 -2.73 -6.69
CA ASP A 4 -9.20 -3.17 -5.36
C ASP A 4 -8.40 -2.39 -4.34
N ILE A 5 -9.09 -1.75 -3.44
CA ILE A 5 -8.51 -0.91 -2.39
C ILE A 5 -9.03 -1.33 -1.02
N CYS A 6 -8.16 -1.29 -0.04
CA CYS A 6 -8.53 -1.42 1.36
C CYS A 6 -8.49 -0.05 2.03
N THR A 7 -9.53 0.26 2.77
CA THR A 7 -9.58 1.49 3.57
C THR A 7 -9.17 1.20 5.01
N TRP A 8 -8.54 2.19 5.63
CA TRP A 8 -8.15 2.10 7.03
C TRP A 8 -9.30 2.46 7.94
N PHE A 9 -9.56 1.62 8.94
CA PHE A 9 -10.49 1.93 10.03
C PHE A 9 -9.76 1.90 11.38
N ARG A 10 -9.94 2.94 12.18
CA ARG A 10 -9.62 2.88 13.59
C ARG A 10 -10.73 2.15 14.32
N LYS A 11 -10.45 0.98 14.87
CA LYS A 11 -11.34 0.41 15.88
C LYS A 11 -11.18 1.18 17.19
N LYS A 12 -12.29 1.71 17.70
CA LYS A 12 -12.35 2.27 19.05
C LYS A 12 -12.13 1.14 20.07
N ALA A 13 -10.93 1.05 20.61
CA ALA A 13 -10.65 0.24 21.78
C ALA A 13 -9.62 1.00 22.65
N ALA A 14 -9.55 0.70 23.93
CA ALA A 14 -8.68 1.35 24.90
C ALA A 14 -7.16 1.24 24.57
N LYS A 15 -6.81 0.37 23.64
CA LYS A 15 -5.55 0.38 22.87
C LYS A 15 -5.94 0.49 21.42
N VAL A 16 -5.42 1.47 20.71
CA VAL A 16 -5.77 1.76 19.31
C VAL A 16 -5.25 0.62 18.43
N LYS A 17 -6.07 -0.38 18.20
CA LYS A 17 -5.80 -1.37 17.17
C LYS A 17 -6.23 -0.77 15.83
N ALA A 18 -5.27 -0.59 14.94
CA ALA A 18 -5.51 -0.30 13.56
C ALA A 18 -5.78 -1.61 12.80
N GLY A 19 -6.52 -1.55 11.73
CA GLY A 19 -6.80 -2.70 10.86
C GLY A 19 -7.27 -2.24 9.50
N TYR A 20 -7.15 -3.12 8.52
CA TYR A 20 -7.77 -2.90 7.22
C TYR A 20 -9.27 -3.15 7.32
N GLY A 21 -10.03 -2.35 6.59
CA GLY A 21 -11.45 -2.60 6.36
C GLY A 21 -11.67 -3.66 5.28
N ASP A 22 -12.92 -3.78 4.87
CA ASP A 22 -13.28 -4.66 3.75
C ASP A 22 -12.68 -4.14 2.45
N VAL A 23 -12.32 -5.06 1.57
CA VAL A 23 -11.84 -4.74 0.23
C VAL A 23 -12.99 -4.11 -0.58
N ILE A 24 -12.72 -2.96 -1.17
CA ILE A 24 -13.65 -2.28 -2.07
C ILE A 24 -13.14 -2.47 -3.48
N THR A 25 -13.93 -3.11 -4.32
CA THR A 25 -13.62 -3.29 -5.74
C THR A 25 -14.26 -2.17 -6.55
N ARG A 26 -13.46 -1.50 -7.36
CA ARG A 26 -13.91 -0.51 -8.35
C ARG A 26 -13.70 -1.04 -9.74
N GLN A 27 -14.77 -1.09 -10.51
CA GLN A 27 -14.68 -1.53 -11.90
C GLN A 27 -14.08 -0.43 -12.76
N GLY A 28 -13.05 -0.81 -13.51
CA GLY A 28 -12.37 0.10 -14.42
C GLY A 28 -13.09 0.36 -15.74
N PRO A 29 -12.47 1.15 -16.61
CA PRO A 29 -11.14 1.74 -16.41
C PRO A 29 -11.12 2.83 -15.36
N VAL A 30 -10.01 2.93 -14.65
CA VAL A 30 -9.75 3.99 -13.69
C VAL A 30 -8.45 4.71 -14.08
N GLU A 31 -8.39 6.00 -13.80
CA GLU A 31 -7.20 6.80 -13.99
C GLU A 31 -6.43 6.89 -12.67
N PHE A 32 -5.14 6.60 -12.75
CA PHE A 32 -4.22 6.72 -11.63
C PHE A 32 -3.74 8.17 -11.54
N LEU A 33 -4.07 8.84 -10.46
CA LEU A 33 -3.75 10.27 -10.28
C LEU A 33 -2.44 10.48 -9.54
N ASN A 34 -2.24 9.74 -8.47
CA ASN A 34 -1.08 9.86 -7.59
C ASN A 34 -0.95 8.60 -6.73
N GLY A 35 0.27 8.29 -6.33
CA GLY A 35 0.51 7.20 -5.40
C GLY A 35 1.88 7.28 -4.77
N THR A 36 2.01 6.65 -3.63
CA THR A 36 3.28 6.47 -2.94
C THR A 36 3.38 5.06 -2.38
N GLY A 37 4.61 4.59 -2.24
CA GLY A 37 4.81 3.27 -1.68
C GLY A 37 6.26 3.00 -1.35
N VAL A 38 6.47 1.84 -0.79
CA VAL A 38 7.79 1.32 -0.47
C VAL A 38 7.93 -0.12 -0.93
N VAL A 39 9.12 -0.49 -1.34
CA VAL A 39 9.50 -1.87 -1.59
C VAL A 39 10.39 -2.30 -0.43
N CYS A 40 9.95 -3.28 0.31
CA CYS A 40 10.60 -3.74 1.52
C CYS A 40 10.88 -5.24 1.43
N GLN A 41 11.54 -5.77 2.43
CA GLN A 41 11.65 -7.20 2.66
C GLN A 41 10.75 -7.62 3.82
N ASN A 42 10.02 -8.68 3.60
CA ASN A 42 9.17 -9.33 4.59
C ASN A 42 9.52 -10.82 4.60
N GLN A 43 10.11 -11.29 5.69
CA GLN A 43 10.55 -12.69 5.82
C GLN A 43 11.43 -13.16 4.64
N GLY A 44 12.36 -12.33 4.19
CA GLY A 44 13.28 -12.63 3.10
C GLY A 44 12.70 -12.54 1.68
N GLN A 45 11.45 -12.10 1.54
CA GLN A 45 10.80 -11.86 0.26
C GLN A 45 10.56 -10.38 0.04
N TYR A 46 10.64 -9.92 -1.21
CA TYR A 46 10.27 -8.56 -1.53
C TYR A 46 8.77 -8.37 -1.35
N ASP A 47 8.42 -7.28 -0.70
CA ASP A 47 7.05 -6.90 -0.39
C ASP A 47 6.81 -5.44 -0.70
N THR A 48 5.77 -5.15 -1.44
CA THR A 48 5.38 -3.78 -1.78
C THR A 48 4.20 -3.33 -0.93
N HIS A 49 4.28 -2.13 -0.43
CA HIS A 49 3.17 -1.46 0.24
C HIS A 49 2.89 -0.15 -0.49
N PHE A 50 1.71 -0.03 -1.08
CA PHE A 50 1.41 1.04 -2.00
C PHE A 50 0.03 1.62 -1.74
N HIS A 51 -0.05 2.95 -1.67
CA HIS A 51 -1.29 3.70 -1.59
C HIS A 51 -1.45 4.56 -2.83
N ALA A 52 -2.66 4.68 -3.32
CA ALA A 52 -2.95 5.46 -4.50
C ALA A 52 -4.24 6.26 -4.38
N THR A 53 -4.28 7.34 -5.16
CA THR A 53 -5.47 8.10 -5.45
C THR A 53 -5.81 7.90 -6.92
N MET A 54 -7.05 7.60 -7.20
CA MET A 54 -7.56 7.27 -8.53
C MET A 54 -8.89 7.97 -8.77
N CYS A 55 -9.31 8.04 -10.02
CA CYS A 55 -10.67 8.43 -10.35
C CYS A 55 -11.29 7.50 -11.40
N ASP A 56 -12.59 7.37 -11.33
CA ASP A 56 -13.37 6.64 -12.33
C ASP A 56 -13.73 7.52 -13.54
N ARG A 57 -14.42 6.91 -14.52
CA ARG A 57 -14.88 7.61 -15.74
C ARG A 57 -15.82 8.77 -15.46
N TYR A 58 -16.40 8.86 -14.29
CA TYR A 58 -17.34 9.93 -13.90
C TYR A 58 -16.66 11.04 -13.10
N GLY A 59 -15.34 10.95 -12.91
CA GLY A 59 -14.57 11.89 -12.12
C GLY A 59 -14.69 11.67 -10.60
N THR A 60 -15.26 10.56 -10.17
CA THR A 60 -15.32 10.23 -8.73
C THR A 60 -13.94 9.81 -8.26
N VAL A 61 -13.41 10.55 -7.30
CA VAL A 61 -12.10 10.30 -6.71
C VAL A 61 -12.22 9.34 -5.55
N PHE A 62 -11.33 8.36 -5.51
CA PHE A 62 -11.22 7.37 -4.44
C PHE A 62 -9.77 6.94 -4.28
N GLY A 63 -9.46 6.27 -3.20
CA GLY A 63 -8.11 5.79 -2.97
C GLY A 63 -7.97 5.03 -1.67
N GLY A 64 -6.79 4.52 -1.46
CA GLY A 64 -6.42 3.75 -0.29
C GLY A 64 -5.26 2.82 -0.56
N HIS A 65 -5.14 1.80 0.28
CA HIS A 65 -4.15 0.74 0.10
C HIS A 65 -4.53 -0.15 -1.10
N ILE A 66 -3.62 -0.31 -2.02
CA ILE A 66 -3.82 -1.16 -3.21
C ILE A 66 -3.59 -2.61 -2.85
N VAL A 67 -4.57 -3.44 -3.15
CA VAL A 67 -4.44 -4.89 -3.03
C VAL A 67 -3.57 -5.43 -4.17
N LYS A 68 -2.54 -6.17 -3.84
CA LYS A 68 -1.56 -6.66 -4.81
C LYS A 68 -2.20 -7.51 -5.90
N GLY A 69 -1.74 -7.33 -7.12
CA GLY A 69 -2.16 -8.14 -8.26
C GLY A 69 -3.55 -7.86 -8.80
N THR A 70 -4.24 -6.83 -8.30
CA THR A 70 -5.64 -6.56 -8.65
C THR A 70 -5.82 -5.39 -9.62
N THR A 71 -4.78 -4.59 -9.83
CA THR A 71 -4.84 -3.36 -10.61
C THR A 71 -3.84 -3.39 -11.76
N PRO A 72 -4.15 -4.13 -12.84
CA PRO A 72 -3.26 -4.18 -13.99
C PRO A 72 -3.24 -2.84 -14.73
N ALA A 73 -2.06 -2.42 -15.17
CA ALA A 73 -1.91 -1.24 -16.00
C ALA A 73 -2.56 -1.49 -17.37
N LEU A 74 -3.38 -0.55 -17.82
CA LEU A 74 -4.03 -0.61 -19.14
C LEU A 74 -3.11 -0.05 -20.22
N THR A 75 -2.45 1.06 -19.93
CA THR A 75 -1.53 1.74 -20.84
C THR A 75 -0.18 1.92 -20.18
N THR A 76 0.06 3.06 -19.54
CA THR A 76 1.32 3.41 -18.89
C THR A 76 1.11 3.83 -17.44
N VAL A 77 2.13 3.59 -16.63
CA VAL A 77 2.27 4.15 -15.28
C VAL A 77 3.68 4.72 -15.19
N ASP A 78 3.77 6.01 -14.92
CA ASP A 78 5.06 6.65 -14.69
C ASP A 78 5.46 6.49 -13.23
N LEU A 79 6.68 6.01 -13.00
CA LEU A 79 7.21 5.74 -11.68
C LEU A 79 8.54 6.47 -11.50
N MET A 80 8.73 6.99 -10.29
CA MET A 80 10.03 7.43 -9.82
C MET A 80 10.38 6.59 -8.59
N VAL A 81 11.51 5.89 -8.66
CA VAL A 81 11.96 4.96 -7.62
C VAL A 81 13.34 5.40 -7.16
N PHE A 82 13.51 5.49 -5.85
CA PHE A 82 14.78 5.79 -5.22
C PHE A 82 15.24 4.58 -4.41
N GLU A 83 16.48 4.16 -4.62
CA GLU A 83 17.13 3.20 -3.75
C GLU A 83 17.59 3.91 -2.47
N VAL A 84 17.37 3.28 -1.34
CA VAL A 84 17.86 3.76 -0.04
C VAL A 84 19.09 2.94 0.32
N GLU A 85 20.23 3.58 0.28
CA GLU A 85 21.52 2.95 0.61
C GLU A 85 21.74 2.86 2.12
N ASP A 86 22.56 1.91 2.53
CA ASP A 86 22.98 1.69 3.92
C ASP A 86 21.82 1.39 4.91
N MET A 87 20.68 0.99 4.38
CA MET A 87 19.51 0.63 5.19
C MET A 87 18.85 -0.65 4.68
N GLN A 88 18.36 -1.45 5.62
CA GLN A 88 17.41 -2.51 5.33
C GLN A 88 15.99 -1.99 5.48
N MET A 89 15.22 -2.11 4.43
CA MET A 89 13.82 -1.72 4.39
C MET A 89 12.97 -2.95 4.73
N LEU A 90 12.61 -3.10 5.98
CA LEU A 90 11.92 -4.28 6.49
C LEU A 90 10.44 -4.01 6.74
N ARG A 91 9.67 -5.07 6.70
CA ARG A 91 8.32 -5.11 7.23
C ARG A 91 8.25 -6.17 8.30
N VAL A 92 7.89 -5.78 9.49
CA VAL A 92 7.83 -6.66 10.66
C VAL A 92 6.46 -6.58 11.34
N SER A 93 6.07 -7.67 11.97
CA SER A 93 4.86 -7.68 12.79
C SER A 93 5.04 -6.79 14.01
N ASP A 94 4.10 -5.91 14.22
CA ASP A 94 4.05 -5.01 15.37
C ASP A 94 2.94 -5.47 16.33
N GLU A 95 3.34 -5.79 17.56
CA GLU A 95 2.39 -6.29 18.56
C GLU A 95 1.42 -5.23 19.06
N GLU A 96 1.83 -3.97 19.05
CA GLU A 96 1.00 -2.87 19.54
C GLU A 96 -0.19 -2.60 18.60
N THR A 97 0.05 -2.61 17.30
CA THR A 97 -0.97 -2.37 16.29
C THR A 97 -1.60 -3.64 15.72
N ALA A 98 -0.98 -4.79 15.94
CA ALA A 98 -1.31 -6.08 15.33
C ALA A 98 -1.23 -6.07 13.78
N LEU A 99 -0.42 -5.17 13.24
CA LEU A 99 -0.17 -5.04 11.80
C LEU A 99 1.30 -5.30 11.48
N THR A 100 1.56 -5.58 10.22
CA THR A 100 2.91 -5.56 9.68
C THR A 100 3.29 -4.13 9.36
N GLN A 101 4.31 -3.62 10.04
CA GLN A 101 4.76 -2.24 9.93
C GLN A 101 6.08 -2.14 9.16
N PHE A 102 6.30 -0.98 8.57
CA PHE A 102 7.58 -0.61 8.01
C PHE A 102 8.60 -0.34 9.12
N TYR A 103 9.72 -1.04 9.08
CA TYR A 103 10.77 -0.96 10.07
C TYR A 103 12.14 -0.84 9.40
N PRO A 104 12.61 0.38 9.10
CA PRO A 104 13.93 0.58 8.53
C PRO A 104 15.00 0.37 9.60
N THR A 105 16.05 -0.36 9.25
CA THR A 105 17.21 -0.60 10.11
C THR A 105 18.49 -0.25 9.37
N HIS A 106 19.56 0.02 10.11
CA HIS A 106 20.86 0.12 9.49
C HIS A 106 21.31 -1.23 8.96
N GLU A 107 21.94 -1.23 7.80
CA GLU A 107 22.57 -2.41 7.28
C GLU A 107 23.77 -2.74 8.18
N GLU A 108 23.81 -3.93 8.74
CA GLU A 108 24.99 -4.42 9.44
C GLU A 108 26.08 -4.70 8.41
N LYS A 109 27.19 -3.96 8.53
CA LYS A 109 28.38 -4.18 7.70
C LYS A 109 29.21 -5.35 8.23
#